data_999628978e57763ed4f3503432c018a0
#
_entry.id   999628978e57763ed4f3503432c018a0
#
_cell.length_a   1.000
_cell.length_b   1.000
_cell.length_c   1.000
_cell.angle_alpha   90.00
_cell.angle_beta   90.00
_cell.angle_gamma   90.00
#
_symmetry.space_group_name_H-M   'P 1'
#
loop_
_entity.id
_entity.type
_entity.pdbx_description
1 polymer ?
#
loop_
_entity_poly.entity_id
_entity_poly.type
_entity_poly.pdbx_seq_one_letter_code
_entity_poly.pdbx_strand_id
1 'polypeptide(L)'
;MAAVVTEFTEQTRKLGPYKELYATGTYPDVPAPETASPEAKSFAAESELREVCHKLLAEGTVKVVIGYGARGPFVVTRPEDADRLVWNNRCYSNLTTYLKRKEIKALGKAAVIVKPCDEKSLVELEKEAQFERKDAHVIGMACEGVGQPKCARCTARTPRFADMTLGVAAGPEPQSSPSPNRFAALMAMPPAERMAFWTEEFNRCVKCFACRQVCPMCYCERCIVDKNRPIAIDPAPSTKGNFAWQIARAFHLAGRCVGCGECSRACPAGIDLALLNISMHIAAQKNFGYEAGADPKAAPVIGSYTLHDTEGFIR
;
A
#
# COMPACT_ATOMS: atom_id res chain seq x y z
N MET A 1 -14.42 29.91 -1.11
CA MET A 1 -13.50 28.86 -0.62
C MET A 1 -13.03 29.07 0.81
N ALA A 2 -12.83 30.28 1.30
CA ALA A 2 -12.39 30.53 2.69
C ALA A 2 -13.45 30.23 3.77
N ALA A 3 -14.75 30.38 3.50
CA ALA A 3 -15.83 30.14 4.45
C ALA A 3 -16.01 28.64 4.80
N VAL A 4 -15.79 27.75 3.83
CA VAL A 4 -15.92 26.29 4.03
C VAL A 4 -14.80 25.75 4.91
N VAL A 5 -13.60 26.35 4.85
CA VAL A 5 -12.45 25.94 5.69
C VAL A 5 -12.63 26.37 7.14
N THR A 6 -13.32 27.48 7.39
CA THR A 6 -13.58 28.00 8.75
C THR A 6 -14.66 27.21 9.50
N GLU A 7 -15.71 26.77 8.82
CA GLU A 7 -16.73 25.89 9.39
C GLU A 7 -16.16 24.50 9.76
N PHE A 8 -15.27 24.01 8.94
CA PHE A 8 -14.61 22.72 9.19
C PHE A 8 -13.73 22.74 10.44
N THR A 9 -13.04 23.85 10.70
CA THR A 9 -12.21 24.04 11.92
C THR A 9 -13.03 24.20 13.20
N GLU A 10 -14.26 24.68 13.13
CA GLU A 10 -15.15 24.75 14.31
C GLU A 10 -15.78 23.41 14.68
N GLN A 11 -16.11 22.56 13.71
CA GLN A 11 -16.61 21.22 13.97
C GLN A 11 -15.53 20.29 14.56
N THR A 12 -14.27 20.42 14.12
CA THR A 12 -13.15 19.67 14.72
C THR A 12 -12.85 20.11 16.15
N ARG A 13 -13.24 21.30 16.59
CA ARG A 13 -13.11 21.76 17.97
C ARG A 13 -14.03 21.03 18.96
N LYS A 14 -15.08 20.35 18.50
CA LYS A 14 -16.06 19.64 19.35
C LYS A 14 -15.67 18.19 19.65
N LEU A 15 -14.55 17.70 19.17
CA LEU A 15 -14.14 16.28 19.24
C LEU A 15 -13.50 15.85 20.58
N GLY A 16 -13.64 16.62 21.67
CA GLY A 16 -13.21 16.21 23.01
C GLY A 16 -11.72 15.83 23.11
N PRO A 17 -11.37 14.77 23.86
CA PRO A 17 -9.97 14.37 24.10
C PRO A 17 -9.19 13.97 22.84
N TYR A 18 -9.86 13.78 21.71
CA TYR A 18 -9.24 13.44 20.43
C TYR A 18 -8.79 14.66 19.61
N LYS A 19 -9.00 15.87 20.15
CA LYS A 19 -8.61 17.14 19.55
C LYS A 19 -7.12 17.19 19.21
N GLU A 20 -6.29 16.58 20.04
CA GLU A 20 -4.83 16.51 19.83
C GLU A 20 -4.43 15.58 18.67
N LEU A 21 -5.18 14.52 18.42
CA LEU A 21 -4.99 13.64 17.27
C LEU A 21 -5.23 14.35 15.92
N TYR A 22 -6.06 15.40 15.91
CA TYR A 22 -6.38 16.18 14.72
C TYR A 22 -5.62 17.50 14.63
N ALA A 23 -5.28 18.12 15.77
CA ALA A 23 -4.69 19.45 15.79
C ALA A 23 -3.26 19.48 15.26
N THR A 24 -2.52 18.38 15.37
CA THR A 24 -1.12 18.33 14.97
C THR A 24 -0.89 17.71 13.61
N GLY A 25 -1.83 16.91 13.08
CA GLY A 25 -1.59 16.10 11.87
C GLY A 25 -0.38 15.17 12.02
N THR A 26 0.23 15.19 13.19
CA THR A 26 1.44 14.47 13.56
C THR A 26 1.09 13.35 14.51
N TYR A 27 1.54 12.19 14.18
CA TYR A 27 1.54 11.06 15.10
C TYR A 27 2.66 11.30 16.12
N PRO A 28 2.42 11.10 17.42
CA PRO A 28 3.48 11.28 18.43
C PRO A 28 4.70 10.41 18.19
N ASP A 29 4.56 9.30 17.47
CA ASP A 29 5.63 8.34 17.18
C ASP A 29 6.03 8.28 15.69
N VAL A 30 5.43 9.11 14.85
CA VAL A 30 5.83 9.26 13.43
C VAL A 30 6.22 10.72 13.26
N PRO A 31 7.49 11.00 12.99
CA PRO A 31 7.89 12.37 12.68
C PRO A 31 6.98 12.91 11.59
N ALA A 32 6.46 14.12 11.78
CA ALA A 32 5.71 14.81 10.74
C ALA A 32 6.51 14.67 9.44
N PRO A 33 5.84 14.42 8.30
CA PRO A 33 6.54 14.55 7.05
C PRO A 33 7.09 15.98 7.05
N GLU A 34 8.40 16.09 7.22
CA GLU A 34 9.07 17.36 7.08
C GLU A 34 8.60 17.94 5.76
N THR A 35 8.06 19.14 5.78
CA THR A 35 7.57 19.85 4.59
C THR A 35 8.69 20.12 3.59
N ALA A 36 9.93 20.02 4.01
CA ALA A 36 11.08 19.85 3.15
C ALA A 36 11.22 18.37 2.82
N SER A 37 11.01 18.00 1.57
CA SER A 37 11.34 16.67 1.06
C SER A 37 12.80 16.38 1.45
N PRO A 38 13.10 15.37 2.27
CA PRO A 38 14.47 15.10 2.69
C PRO A 38 15.35 14.98 1.46
N GLU A 39 16.58 15.49 1.54
CA GLU A 39 17.55 15.35 0.44
C GLU A 39 17.61 13.88 0.01
N ALA A 40 17.66 13.65 -1.29
CA ALA A 40 17.72 12.29 -1.82
C ALA A 40 19.07 11.68 -1.42
N LYS A 41 19.04 10.73 -0.48
CA LYS A 41 20.21 9.97 -0.07
C LYS A 41 20.27 8.69 -0.89
N SER A 42 21.23 8.61 -1.81
CA SER A 42 21.48 7.41 -2.62
C SER A 42 21.94 6.24 -1.73
N PHE A 43 21.49 5.05 -2.04
CA PHE A 43 21.93 3.81 -1.40
C PHE A 43 23.01 3.14 -2.25
N ALA A 44 23.91 2.39 -1.62
CA ALA A 44 25.08 1.80 -2.27
C ALA A 44 24.76 0.89 -3.48
N ALA A 45 23.61 0.22 -3.48
CA ALA A 45 23.20 -0.67 -4.56
C ALA A 45 22.66 0.02 -5.83
N GLU A 46 22.69 1.37 -5.92
CA GLU A 46 22.14 2.08 -7.08
C GLU A 46 22.92 1.79 -8.37
N SER A 47 24.26 1.77 -8.30
CA SER A 47 25.10 1.46 -9.47
C SER A 47 24.89 0.04 -9.95
N GLU A 48 24.91 -0.92 -9.04
CA GLU A 48 24.65 -2.33 -9.33
C GLU A 48 23.26 -2.54 -9.95
N LEU A 49 22.25 -1.83 -9.46
CA LEU A 49 20.90 -1.86 -10.02
C LEU A 49 20.86 -1.42 -11.48
N ARG A 50 21.56 -0.33 -11.82
CA ARG A 50 21.64 0.19 -13.21
C ARG A 50 22.31 -0.82 -14.13
N GLU A 51 23.44 -1.40 -13.71
CA GLU A 51 24.16 -2.40 -14.48
C GLU A 51 23.32 -3.65 -14.75
N VAL A 52 22.66 -4.17 -13.72
CA VAL A 52 21.77 -5.32 -13.84
C VAL A 52 20.61 -5.02 -14.78
N CYS A 53 19.94 -3.89 -14.62
CA CYS A 53 18.81 -3.52 -15.48
C CYS A 53 19.24 -3.30 -16.94
N HIS A 54 20.39 -2.65 -17.16
CA HIS A 54 20.98 -2.51 -18.51
C HIS A 54 21.20 -3.87 -19.15
N LYS A 55 21.84 -4.79 -18.43
CA LYS A 55 22.14 -6.15 -18.90
C LYS A 55 20.87 -6.93 -19.27
N LEU A 56 19.88 -6.96 -18.37
CA LEU A 56 18.62 -7.69 -18.58
C LEU A 56 17.87 -7.20 -19.83
N LEU A 57 17.90 -5.89 -20.09
CA LEU A 57 17.30 -5.29 -21.29
C LEU A 57 18.12 -5.57 -22.55
N ALA A 58 19.45 -5.43 -22.50
CA ALA A 58 20.34 -5.65 -23.63
C ALA A 58 20.33 -7.12 -24.10
N GLU A 59 20.29 -8.08 -23.17
CA GLU A 59 20.16 -9.50 -23.45
C GLU A 59 18.74 -9.91 -23.89
N GLY A 60 17.76 -9.02 -23.74
CA GLY A 60 16.36 -9.30 -24.07
C GLY A 60 15.67 -10.25 -23.08
N THR A 61 16.29 -10.53 -21.94
CA THR A 61 15.71 -11.34 -20.85
C THR A 61 14.40 -10.75 -20.37
N VAL A 62 14.31 -9.42 -20.33
CA VAL A 62 13.08 -8.66 -20.09
C VAL A 62 12.89 -7.62 -21.20
N LYS A 63 11.66 -7.16 -21.36
CA LYS A 63 11.30 -6.13 -22.36
C LYS A 63 11.06 -4.76 -21.69
N VAL A 64 10.88 -4.75 -20.40
CA VAL A 64 10.59 -3.54 -19.64
C VAL A 64 11.10 -3.70 -18.20
N VAL A 65 11.63 -2.63 -17.62
CA VAL A 65 11.98 -2.54 -16.20
C VAL A 65 11.06 -1.52 -15.53
N ILE A 66 10.42 -1.94 -14.44
CA ILE A 66 9.60 -1.08 -13.58
C ILE A 66 10.46 -0.73 -12.37
N GLY A 67 10.94 0.50 -12.33
CA GLY A 67 11.85 0.98 -11.30
C GLY A 67 11.48 2.36 -10.78
N TYR A 68 12.45 3.05 -10.23
CA TYR A 68 12.32 4.42 -9.76
C TYR A 68 13.24 5.33 -10.56
N GLY A 69 12.73 6.48 -10.95
CA GLY A 69 13.50 7.60 -11.47
C GLY A 69 13.49 8.77 -10.49
N ALA A 70 14.09 9.88 -10.85
CA ALA A 70 14.24 11.07 -10.00
C ALA A 70 12.89 11.62 -9.46
N ARG A 71 11.77 11.37 -10.14
CA ARG A 71 10.43 11.88 -9.79
C ARG A 71 9.48 10.81 -9.22
N GLY A 72 9.93 9.56 -9.05
CA GLY A 72 9.10 8.44 -8.58
C GLY A 72 9.11 7.25 -9.52
N PRO A 73 8.03 6.46 -9.61
CA PRO A 73 7.99 5.28 -10.49
C PRO A 73 8.39 5.62 -11.93
N PHE A 74 9.25 4.79 -12.50
CA PHE A 74 9.83 5.00 -13.82
C PHE A 74 9.89 3.68 -14.58
N VAL A 75 9.51 3.73 -15.86
CA VAL A 75 9.49 2.56 -16.75
C VAL A 75 10.58 2.72 -17.80
N VAL A 76 11.43 1.70 -17.91
CA VAL A 76 12.57 1.66 -18.81
C VAL A 76 12.36 0.54 -19.82
N THR A 77 12.48 0.85 -21.11
CA THR A 77 12.35 -0.12 -22.21
C THR A 77 13.61 -0.23 -23.06
N ARG A 78 14.56 0.67 -22.88
CA ARG A 78 15.84 0.68 -23.62
C ARG A 78 17.00 0.57 -22.64
N PRO A 79 18.03 -0.22 -22.95
CA PRO A 79 19.18 -0.41 -22.06
C PRO A 79 19.83 0.89 -21.61
N GLU A 80 20.00 1.86 -22.51
CA GLU A 80 20.63 3.15 -22.25
C GLU A 80 19.87 4.04 -21.26
N ASP A 81 18.56 3.82 -21.09
CA ASP A 81 17.76 4.55 -20.12
C ASP A 81 17.89 3.97 -18.68
N ALA A 82 18.56 2.82 -18.50
CA ALA A 82 18.80 2.23 -17.18
C ALA A 82 19.62 3.15 -16.27
N ASP A 83 20.48 4.00 -16.82
CA ASP A 83 21.26 4.99 -16.06
C ASP A 83 20.41 6.04 -15.34
N ARG A 84 19.14 6.18 -15.73
CA ARG A 84 18.18 7.09 -15.10
C ARG A 84 17.48 6.48 -13.89
N LEU A 85 17.68 5.19 -13.64
CA LEU A 85 17.18 4.53 -12.44
C LEU A 85 17.89 5.05 -11.20
N VAL A 86 17.12 5.17 -10.12
CA VAL A 86 17.60 5.58 -8.82
C VAL A 86 17.22 4.59 -7.74
N TRP A 87 18.08 4.48 -6.71
CA TRP A 87 17.76 3.75 -5.49
C TRP A 87 18.13 4.59 -4.27
N ASN A 88 17.13 5.17 -3.62
CA ASN A 88 17.31 6.12 -2.53
C ASN A 88 16.10 6.13 -1.57
N ASN A 89 16.16 7.00 -0.56
CA ASN A 89 15.09 7.15 0.44
C ASN A 89 13.75 7.66 -0.13
N ARG A 90 13.68 8.09 -1.39
CA ARG A 90 12.44 8.46 -2.08
C ARG A 90 11.79 7.31 -2.86
N CYS A 91 12.41 6.13 -2.85
CA CYS A 91 11.90 4.92 -3.51
C CYS A 91 10.81 4.22 -2.68
N TYR A 92 9.81 4.96 -2.23
CA TYR A 92 8.77 4.49 -1.30
C TYR A 92 7.56 3.85 -1.97
N SER A 93 7.24 4.16 -3.22
CA SER A 93 6.06 3.63 -3.93
C SER A 93 6.12 2.10 -4.06
N ASN A 94 4.95 1.47 -4.07
CA ASN A 94 4.85 0.05 -4.35
C ASN A 94 4.73 -0.19 -5.86
N LEU A 95 5.79 -0.67 -6.48
CA LEU A 95 5.87 -0.84 -7.94
C LEU A 95 5.11 -2.06 -8.46
N THR A 96 4.74 -3.02 -7.61
CA THR A 96 4.01 -4.22 -8.05
C THR A 96 2.64 -3.88 -8.65
N THR A 97 2.09 -2.71 -8.29
CA THR A 97 0.85 -2.19 -8.88
C THR A 97 0.90 -2.07 -10.41
N TYR A 98 2.09 -1.96 -11.00
CA TYR A 98 2.27 -1.81 -12.45
C TYR A 98 2.21 -3.15 -13.18
N LEU A 99 2.52 -4.29 -12.53
CA LEU A 99 2.48 -5.62 -13.15
C LEU A 99 1.08 -6.02 -13.67
N LYS A 100 0.02 -5.48 -13.04
CA LYS A 100 -1.37 -5.74 -13.45
C LYS A 100 -1.84 -4.88 -14.62
N ARG A 101 -1.09 -3.83 -15.00
CA ARG A 101 -1.49 -2.88 -16.03
C ARG A 101 -1.35 -3.46 -17.42
N LYS A 102 -2.40 -3.28 -18.24
CA LYS A 102 -2.45 -3.81 -19.62
C LYS A 102 -1.32 -3.24 -20.48
N GLU A 103 -0.96 -1.98 -20.27
CA GLU A 103 0.11 -1.29 -20.97
C GLU A 103 1.47 -1.95 -20.71
N ILE A 104 1.74 -2.34 -19.48
CA ILE A 104 2.98 -3.04 -19.10
C ILE A 104 2.97 -4.47 -19.65
N LYS A 105 1.86 -5.19 -19.47
CA LYS A 105 1.72 -6.56 -20.01
C LYS A 105 1.91 -6.63 -21.54
N ALA A 106 1.46 -5.60 -22.25
CA ALA A 106 1.62 -5.50 -23.69
C ALA A 106 3.08 -5.34 -24.15
N LEU A 107 3.97 -4.83 -23.28
CA LEU A 107 5.40 -4.72 -23.59
C LEU A 107 6.14 -6.06 -23.50
N GLY A 108 5.58 -7.05 -22.83
CA GLY A 108 6.17 -8.36 -22.62
C GLY A 108 6.70 -8.58 -21.22
N LYS A 109 7.64 -9.52 -21.04
CA LYS A 109 8.19 -9.86 -19.73
C LYS A 109 8.82 -8.64 -19.05
N ALA A 110 8.35 -8.35 -17.84
CA ALA A 110 8.79 -7.20 -17.06
C ALA A 110 9.79 -7.58 -15.97
N ALA A 111 10.83 -6.76 -15.76
CA ALA A 111 11.51 -6.75 -14.46
C ALA A 111 10.81 -5.74 -13.52
N VAL A 112 10.70 -6.06 -12.25
CA VAL A 112 10.15 -5.17 -11.23
C VAL A 112 11.10 -5.08 -10.04
N ILE A 113 11.39 -3.84 -9.64
CA ILE A 113 12.23 -3.56 -8.48
C ILE A 113 11.33 -3.55 -7.24
N VAL A 114 11.64 -4.41 -6.26
CA VAL A 114 10.83 -4.58 -5.06
C VAL A 114 11.64 -4.42 -3.79
N LYS A 115 11.05 -3.73 -2.81
CA LYS A 115 11.46 -3.77 -1.41
C LYS A 115 10.84 -4.98 -0.71
N PRO A 116 11.34 -5.43 0.44
CA PRO A 116 10.73 -6.54 1.19
C PRO A 116 9.24 -6.32 1.48
N CYS A 117 8.83 -5.09 1.78
CA CYS A 117 7.42 -4.77 2.01
C CYS A 117 6.57 -4.81 0.73
N ASP A 118 7.16 -4.57 -0.44
CA ASP A 118 6.47 -4.65 -1.73
C ASP A 118 6.36 -6.09 -2.21
N GLU A 119 7.32 -6.94 -1.86
CA GLU A 119 7.32 -8.37 -2.16
C GLU A 119 6.08 -9.07 -1.61
N LYS A 120 5.59 -8.67 -0.44
CA LYS A 120 4.31 -9.18 0.10
C LYS A 120 3.15 -9.00 -0.88
N SER A 121 3.08 -7.86 -1.55
CA SER A 121 2.02 -7.65 -2.56
C SER A 121 2.26 -8.42 -3.86
N LEU A 122 3.52 -8.71 -4.20
CA LEU A 122 3.85 -9.58 -5.31
C LEU A 122 3.33 -11.00 -5.07
N VAL A 123 3.61 -11.56 -3.89
CA VAL A 123 3.13 -12.88 -3.48
C VAL A 123 1.60 -12.97 -3.52
N GLU A 124 0.89 -11.95 -3.01
CA GLU A 124 -0.58 -11.95 -3.07
C GLU A 124 -1.10 -11.84 -4.51
N LEU A 125 -0.51 -11.00 -5.35
CA LEU A 125 -0.91 -10.89 -6.75
C LEU A 125 -0.72 -12.20 -7.53
N GLU A 126 0.35 -12.93 -7.25
CA GLU A 126 0.61 -14.25 -7.84
C GLU A 126 -0.43 -15.28 -7.38
N LYS A 127 -0.69 -15.36 -6.06
CA LYS A 127 -1.73 -16.23 -5.47
C LYS A 127 -3.12 -15.97 -6.04
N GLU A 128 -3.43 -14.71 -6.36
CA GLU A 128 -4.68 -14.29 -6.96
C GLU A 128 -4.67 -14.33 -8.50
N ALA A 129 -3.67 -14.97 -9.11
CA ALA A 129 -3.51 -15.16 -10.53
C ALA A 129 -3.56 -13.86 -11.36
N GLN A 130 -3.06 -12.75 -10.80
CA GLN A 130 -3.03 -11.47 -11.49
C GLN A 130 -1.85 -11.35 -12.45
N PHE A 131 -0.82 -12.14 -12.26
CA PHE A 131 0.28 -12.38 -13.20
C PHE A 131 0.85 -13.79 -12.95
N GLU A 132 1.54 -14.34 -13.93
CA GLU A 132 2.30 -15.57 -13.75
C GLU A 132 3.76 -15.23 -13.42
N ARG A 133 4.34 -15.96 -12.46
CA ARG A 133 5.72 -15.71 -12.02
C ARG A 133 6.75 -15.71 -13.17
N LYS A 134 6.52 -16.51 -14.21
CA LYS A 134 7.37 -16.55 -15.40
C LYS A 134 7.38 -15.24 -16.19
N ASP A 135 6.31 -14.43 -16.10
CA ASP A 135 6.16 -13.17 -16.84
C ASP A 135 6.79 -11.97 -16.13
N ALA A 136 7.29 -12.17 -14.91
CA ALA A 136 8.00 -11.16 -14.15
C ALA A 136 9.38 -11.63 -13.73
N HIS A 137 10.38 -10.75 -13.84
CA HIS A 137 11.68 -10.90 -13.21
C HIS A 137 11.76 -9.97 -12.00
N VAL A 138 11.94 -10.53 -10.82
CA VAL A 138 11.87 -9.79 -9.58
C VAL A 138 13.26 -9.42 -9.10
N ILE A 139 13.59 -8.14 -9.11
CA ILE A 139 14.82 -7.59 -8.58
C ILE A 139 14.54 -7.10 -7.16
N GLY A 140 14.96 -7.88 -6.17
CA GLY A 140 14.85 -7.53 -4.77
C GLY A 140 15.92 -6.54 -4.34
N MET A 141 15.53 -5.49 -3.64
CA MET A 141 16.47 -4.51 -3.09
C MET A 141 16.52 -4.63 -1.57
N ALA A 142 17.68 -4.86 -1.01
CA ALA A 142 17.90 -4.70 0.42
C ALA A 142 17.52 -3.28 0.84
N CYS A 143 16.76 -3.13 1.93
CA CYS A 143 16.14 -1.87 2.30
C CYS A 143 16.48 -1.45 3.73
N GLU A 144 17.12 -0.31 3.87
CA GLU A 144 17.44 0.30 5.17
C GLU A 144 16.29 1.16 5.74
N GLY A 145 15.21 1.29 4.96
CA GLY A 145 14.07 2.15 5.26
C GLY A 145 13.99 3.36 4.30
N VAL A 146 12.78 3.77 3.99
CA VAL A 146 12.50 4.88 3.07
C VAL A 146 11.76 6.03 3.79
N GLY A 147 11.87 6.09 5.13
CA GLY A 147 11.31 7.18 5.93
C GLY A 147 9.78 7.30 5.89
N GLN A 148 9.06 6.24 5.56
CA GLN A 148 7.61 6.24 5.49
C GLN A 148 6.98 5.60 6.74
N PRO A 149 5.74 5.97 7.11
CA PRO A 149 5.03 5.37 8.26
C PRO A 149 5.01 3.84 8.25
N LYS A 150 4.99 3.22 7.06
CA LYS A 150 5.07 1.76 6.91
C LYS A 150 6.38 1.17 7.45
N CYS A 151 7.47 1.96 7.49
CA CYS A 151 8.77 1.49 7.96
C CYS A 151 8.77 1.17 9.47
N ALA A 152 7.91 1.82 10.26
CA ALA A 152 7.74 1.52 11.67
C ALA A 152 7.19 0.10 11.94
N ARG A 153 6.57 -0.51 10.94
CA ARG A 153 6.03 -1.88 10.99
C ARG A 153 6.79 -2.84 10.07
N CYS A 154 8.01 -2.47 9.72
CA CYS A 154 8.85 -3.29 8.87
C CYS A 154 9.22 -4.60 9.62
N THR A 155 9.14 -5.72 8.93
CA THR A 155 9.47 -7.05 9.45
C THR A 155 10.58 -7.72 8.69
N ALA A 156 11.08 -7.10 7.62
CA ALA A 156 12.14 -7.67 6.80
C ALA A 156 12.95 -6.56 6.12
N ARG A 157 14.26 -6.72 6.08
CA ARG A 157 15.17 -5.82 5.36
C ARG A 157 15.61 -6.39 4.02
N THR A 158 15.49 -7.70 3.84
CA THR A 158 15.93 -8.42 2.65
C THR A 158 14.74 -9.13 2.01
N PRO A 159 14.51 -8.98 0.70
CA PRO A 159 13.52 -9.77 -0.04
C PRO A 159 13.84 -11.27 0.00
N ARG A 160 12.80 -12.11 0.03
CA ARG A 160 12.94 -13.58 0.19
C ARG A 160 12.51 -14.34 -1.06
N PHE A 161 11.70 -13.75 -1.92
CA PHE A 161 11.06 -14.40 -3.07
C PHE A 161 11.46 -13.75 -4.40
N ALA A 162 12.52 -12.92 -4.39
CA ALA A 162 13.09 -12.30 -5.57
C ALA A 162 13.94 -13.30 -6.37
N ASP A 163 14.05 -13.08 -7.70
CA ASP A 163 14.97 -13.88 -8.56
C ASP A 163 16.42 -13.53 -8.28
N MET A 164 16.67 -12.29 -7.90
CA MET A 164 17.97 -11.81 -7.46
C MET A 164 17.77 -10.71 -6.41
N THR A 165 18.74 -10.58 -5.50
CA THR A 165 18.72 -9.54 -4.49
C THR A 165 19.99 -8.70 -4.59
N LEU A 166 19.81 -7.37 -4.63
CA LEU A 166 20.89 -6.40 -4.72
C LEU A 166 21.05 -5.62 -3.41
N GLY A 167 22.28 -5.26 -3.13
CA GLY A 167 22.65 -4.56 -1.90
C GLY A 167 22.67 -5.47 -0.68
N VAL A 168 23.16 -4.92 0.42
CA VAL A 168 23.23 -5.58 1.73
C VAL A 168 22.49 -4.70 2.74
N ALA A 169 21.52 -5.26 3.45
CA ALA A 169 20.85 -4.53 4.51
C ALA A 169 21.76 -4.38 5.72
N ALA A 170 21.88 -3.17 6.21
CA ALA A 170 22.62 -2.91 7.45
C ALA A 170 21.80 -3.30 8.68
N GLY A 171 22.43 -4.05 9.59
CA GLY A 171 21.86 -4.46 10.87
C GLY A 171 20.88 -5.64 10.82
N PRO A 172 20.37 -6.06 11.98
CA PRO A 172 19.49 -7.20 12.10
C PRO A 172 18.12 -6.94 11.44
N GLU A 173 17.42 -8.04 11.08
CA GLU A 173 16.03 -7.96 10.65
C GLU A 173 15.19 -7.25 11.73
N PRO A 174 14.32 -6.32 11.34
CA PRO A 174 13.50 -5.62 12.30
C PRO A 174 12.54 -6.56 13.00
N GLN A 175 12.44 -6.43 14.30
CA GLN A 175 11.38 -7.12 15.04
C GLN A 175 10.04 -6.41 14.73
N SER A 176 8.97 -7.19 14.60
CA SER A 176 7.64 -6.63 14.39
C SER A 176 7.32 -5.63 15.51
N SER A 177 7.16 -4.39 15.13
CA SER A 177 6.71 -3.36 16.07
C SER A 177 5.24 -3.62 16.43
N PRO A 178 4.83 -3.38 17.68
CA PRO A 178 3.42 -3.41 18.05
C PRO A 178 2.60 -2.49 17.15
N SER A 179 1.31 -2.75 17.08
CA SER A 179 0.35 -1.91 16.32
C SER A 179 0.62 -0.44 16.60
N PRO A 180 0.54 0.42 15.58
CA PRO A 180 0.73 1.85 15.79
C PRO A 180 -0.13 2.34 16.95
N ASN A 181 0.40 3.20 17.82
CA ASN A 181 -0.33 3.75 18.97
C ASN A 181 -1.71 4.30 18.56
N ARG A 182 -1.80 4.88 17.35
CA ARG A 182 -3.06 5.36 16.79
C ARG A 182 -4.08 4.25 16.52
N PHE A 183 -3.65 3.08 16.06
CA PHE A 183 -4.54 1.94 15.89
C PHE A 183 -5.06 1.46 17.25
N ALA A 184 -4.19 1.33 18.24
CA ALA A 184 -4.59 0.93 19.59
C ALA A 184 -5.55 1.95 20.21
N ALA A 185 -5.29 3.25 20.07
CA ALA A 185 -6.18 4.31 20.53
C ALA A 185 -7.56 4.25 19.87
N LEU A 186 -7.60 4.03 18.53
CA LEU A 186 -8.85 3.88 17.79
C LEU A 186 -9.65 2.64 18.26
N MET A 187 -8.97 1.54 18.52
CA MET A 187 -9.63 0.31 18.98
C MET A 187 -10.12 0.41 20.42
N ALA A 188 -9.52 1.26 21.24
CA ALA A 188 -9.97 1.55 22.60
C ALA A 188 -11.22 2.45 22.66
N MET A 189 -11.55 3.15 21.56
CA MET A 189 -12.76 3.97 21.50
C MET A 189 -14.03 3.12 21.61
N PRO A 190 -15.07 3.61 22.30
CA PRO A 190 -16.41 3.03 22.20
C PRO A 190 -16.86 2.92 20.73
N PRO A 191 -17.66 1.91 20.36
CA PRO A 191 -18.08 1.70 18.98
C PRO A 191 -18.73 2.92 18.32
N ALA A 192 -19.54 3.67 19.08
CA ALA A 192 -20.22 4.87 18.57
C ALA A 192 -19.22 5.99 18.23
N GLU A 193 -18.22 6.21 19.08
CA GLU A 193 -17.18 7.22 18.86
C GLU A 193 -16.28 6.82 17.67
N ARG A 194 -15.92 5.55 17.58
CA ARG A 194 -15.14 5.01 16.45
C ARG A 194 -15.92 5.14 15.14
N MET A 195 -17.24 4.93 15.16
CA MET A 195 -18.10 5.14 13.99
C MET A 195 -18.15 6.63 13.61
N ALA A 196 -18.28 7.54 14.59
CA ALA A 196 -18.27 8.98 14.34
C ALA A 196 -16.93 9.42 13.73
N PHE A 197 -15.81 8.93 14.27
CA PHE A 197 -14.48 9.17 13.72
C PHE A 197 -14.39 8.79 12.23
N TRP A 198 -14.77 7.56 11.87
CA TRP A 198 -14.70 7.13 10.47
C TRP A 198 -15.68 7.86 9.58
N THR A 199 -16.85 8.22 10.08
CA THR A 199 -17.83 9.02 9.32
C THR A 199 -17.27 10.38 8.95
N GLU A 200 -16.59 11.04 9.89
CA GLU A 200 -15.94 12.33 9.64
C GLU A 200 -14.77 12.19 8.66
N GLU A 201 -13.89 11.22 8.87
CA GLU A 201 -12.80 10.93 7.93
C GLU A 201 -13.34 10.71 6.50
N PHE A 202 -14.39 9.92 6.35
CA PHE A 202 -14.94 9.60 5.04
C PHE A 202 -15.69 10.77 4.40
N ASN A 203 -16.24 11.70 5.18
CA ASN A 203 -16.88 12.90 4.66
C ASN A 203 -15.90 13.81 3.90
N ARG A 204 -14.61 13.72 4.20
CA ARG A 204 -13.56 14.43 3.45
C ARG A 204 -13.28 13.84 2.06
N CYS A 205 -13.81 12.65 1.76
CA CYS A 205 -13.53 11.95 0.52
C CYS A 205 -14.19 12.66 -0.68
N VAL A 206 -13.38 13.05 -1.65
CA VAL A 206 -13.82 13.69 -2.90
C VAL A 206 -14.02 12.69 -4.04
N LYS A 207 -14.03 11.38 -3.77
CA LYS A 207 -14.21 10.32 -4.79
C LYS A 207 -13.22 10.37 -5.96
N CYS A 208 -11.98 10.83 -5.75
CA CYS A 208 -10.94 10.86 -6.78
C CYS A 208 -10.41 9.46 -7.15
N PHE A 209 -10.69 8.45 -6.33
CA PHE A 209 -10.25 7.05 -6.50
C PHE A 209 -8.72 6.85 -6.58
N ALA A 210 -7.89 7.82 -6.22
CA ALA A 210 -6.44 7.67 -6.18
C ALA A 210 -6.02 6.47 -5.32
N CYS A 211 -6.67 6.25 -4.17
CA CYS A 211 -6.44 5.11 -3.29
C CYS A 211 -6.66 3.75 -3.97
N ARG A 212 -7.59 3.67 -4.95
CA ARG A 212 -7.82 2.49 -5.78
C ARG A 212 -6.70 2.30 -6.79
N GLN A 213 -6.28 3.38 -7.45
CA GLN A 213 -5.29 3.33 -8.53
C GLN A 213 -3.90 2.91 -8.06
N VAL A 214 -3.49 3.33 -6.86
CA VAL A 214 -2.17 3.01 -6.30
C VAL A 214 -2.13 1.69 -5.55
N CYS A 215 -3.28 1.10 -5.23
CA CYS A 215 -3.34 -0.15 -4.47
C CYS A 215 -3.02 -1.35 -5.37
N PRO A 216 -2.00 -2.18 -5.06
CA PRO A 216 -1.72 -3.38 -5.84
C PRO A 216 -2.89 -4.37 -5.82
N MET A 217 -3.63 -4.45 -4.70
CA MET A 217 -4.77 -5.37 -4.53
C MET A 217 -6.09 -4.86 -5.13
N CYS A 218 -6.15 -3.65 -5.69
CA CYS A 218 -7.31 -3.15 -6.43
C CYS A 218 -7.13 -3.35 -7.93
N TYR A 219 -7.41 -4.55 -8.44
CA TYR A 219 -7.15 -4.94 -9.83
C TYR A 219 -8.41 -5.31 -10.64
N CYS A 220 -9.60 -5.18 -10.05
CA CYS A 220 -10.85 -5.45 -10.78
C CYS A 220 -10.91 -4.63 -12.06
N GLU A 221 -11.15 -5.28 -13.20
CA GLU A 221 -11.32 -4.59 -14.49
C GLU A 221 -12.49 -3.61 -14.45
N ARG A 222 -13.56 -3.99 -13.76
CA ARG A 222 -14.73 -3.16 -13.49
C ARG A 222 -15.04 -3.18 -12.00
N CYS A 223 -14.73 -2.09 -11.33
CA CYS A 223 -15.01 -1.94 -9.91
C CYS A 223 -16.52 -1.81 -9.64
N ILE A 224 -16.95 -2.21 -8.44
CA ILE A 224 -18.35 -2.07 -8.01
C ILE A 224 -18.81 -0.60 -8.05
N VAL A 225 -17.93 0.37 -7.79
CA VAL A 225 -18.23 1.80 -7.85
C VAL A 225 -18.41 2.32 -9.29
N ASP A 226 -17.87 1.61 -10.28
CA ASP A 226 -18.02 1.96 -11.70
C ASP A 226 -19.32 1.41 -12.32
N LYS A 227 -20.07 0.59 -11.56
CA LYS A 227 -21.35 0.03 -12.02
C LYS A 227 -22.46 1.05 -11.81
N ASN A 228 -23.17 1.37 -12.89
CA ASN A 228 -24.28 2.33 -12.90
C ASN A 228 -25.64 1.69 -13.19
N ARG A 229 -25.70 0.37 -13.46
CA ARG A 229 -26.95 -0.38 -13.73
C ARG A 229 -26.86 -1.78 -13.15
N PRO A 230 -27.39 -2.04 -11.94
CA PRO A 230 -27.83 -1.03 -10.96
C PRO A 230 -26.64 -0.29 -10.33
N ILE A 231 -26.90 0.90 -9.78
CA ILE A 231 -25.93 1.62 -8.95
C ILE A 231 -25.80 0.88 -7.62
N ALA A 232 -24.65 0.25 -7.39
CA ALA A 232 -24.36 -0.46 -6.14
C ALA A 232 -23.82 0.49 -5.05
N ILE A 233 -22.99 1.44 -5.46
CA ILE A 233 -22.41 2.48 -4.58
C ILE A 233 -22.57 3.81 -5.30
N ASP A 234 -23.19 4.79 -4.62
CA ASP A 234 -23.31 6.14 -5.14
C ASP A 234 -21.90 6.71 -5.45
N PRO A 235 -21.60 7.07 -6.71
CA PRO A 235 -20.31 7.63 -7.09
C PRO A 235 -20.12 9.08 -6.64
N ALA A 236 -21.18 9.78 -6.25
CA ALA A 236 -21.08 11.15 -5.75
C ALA A 236 -20.36 11.21 -4.39
N PRO A 237 -19.69 12.33 -4.08
CA PRO A 237 -19.02 12.54 -2.79
C PRO A 237 -20.04 12.92 -1.71
N SER A 238 -21.04 12.07 -1.51
CA SER A 238 -22.05 12.19 -0.44
C SER A 238 -21.60 11.39 0.79
N THR A 239 -22.09 11.75 1.97
CA THR A 239 -21.79 11.04 3.22
C THR A 239 -22.06 9.54 3.11
N LYS A 240 -23.24 9.16 2.60
CA LYS A 240 -23.61 7.75 2.42
C LYS A 240 -22.74 7.05 1.37
N GLY A 241 -22.53 7.69 0.23
CA GLY A 241 -21.71 7.15 -0.85
C GLY A 241 -20.25 7.01 -0.45
N ASN A 242 -19.69 7.97 0.28
CA ASN A 242 -18.32 7.90 0.79
C ASN A 242 -18.16 6.77 1.80
N PHE A 243 -19.08 6.68 2.76
CA PHE A 243 -19.09 5.62 3.74
C PHE A 243 -19.16 4.23 3.06
N ALA A 244 -20.15 4.02 2.19
CA ALA A 244 -20.33 2.77 1.45
C ALA A 244 -19.08 2.40 0.65
N TRP A 245 -18.46 3.35 -0.04
CA TRP A 245 -17.23 3.13 -0.80
C TRP A 245 -16.07 2.68 0.08
N GLN A 246 -15.78 3.39 1.17
CA GLN A 246 -14.62 3.10 2.00
C GLN A 246 -14.77 1.77 2.75
N ILE A 247 -15.97 1.48 3.24
CA ILE A 247 -16.26 0.21 3.91
C ILE A 247 -16.20 -0.96 2.91
N ALA A 248 -16.87 -0.86 1.76
CA ALA A 248 -16.82 -1.92 0.74
C ALA A 248 -15.37 -2.19 0.31
N ARG A 249 -14.58 -1.13 0.10
CA ARG A 249 -13.17 -1.27 -0.24
C ARG A 249 -12.35 -1.95 0.86
N ALA A 250 -12.58 -1.60 2.13
CA ALA A 250 -11.88 -2.22 3.25
C ALA A 250 -12.19 -3.72 3.34
N PHE A 251 -13.44 -4.11 3.18
CA PHE A 251 -13.82 -5.53 3.14
C PHE A 251 -13.22 -6.28 1.95
N HIS A 252 -13.17 -5.65 0.77
CA HIS A 252 -12.51 -6.27 -0.40
C HIS A 252 -11.00 -6.45 -0.20
N LEU A 253 -10.39 -5.75 0.75
CA LEU A 253 -8.99 -5.85 1.09
C LEU A 253 -8.71 -6.68 2.35
N ALA A 254 -9.75 -7.20 3.01
CA ALA A 254 -9.61 -8.07 4.17
C ALA A 254 -8.80 -9.33 3.79
N GLY A 255 -7.77 -9.65 4.57
CA GLY A 255 -6.86 -10.76 4.26
C GLY A 255 -5.96 -10.57 3.04
N ARG A 256 -6.02 -9.42 2.35
CA ARG A 256 -5.24 -9.12 1.12
C ARG A 256 -4.34 -7.89 1.29
N CYS A 257 -4.67 -7.03 2.25
CA CYS A 257 -3.90 -5.80 2.50
C CYS A 257 -2.54 -6.14 3.12
N VAL A 258 -1.48 -5.80 2.42
CA VAL A 258 -0.07 -5.99 2.87
C VAL A 258 0.46 -4.80 3.70
N GLY A 259 -0.37 -3.82 4.00
CA GLY A 259 0.02 -2.68 4.83
C GLY A 259 0.99 -1.69 4.17
N CYS A 260 1.05 -1.62 2.85
CA CYS A 260 2.01 -0.77 2.12
C CYS A 260 1.79 0.75 2.29
N GLY A 261 0.63 1.19 2.78
CA GLY A 261 0.33 2.60 3.06
C GLY A 261 0.09 3.50 1.83
N GLU A 262 0.16 2.96 0.62
CA GLU A 262 0.01 3.75 -0.62
C GLU A 262 -1.34 4.50 -0.69
N CYS A 263 -2.40 3.92 -0.16
CA CYS A 263 -3.74 4.52 -0.19
C CYS A 263 -3.83 5.80 0.66
N SER A 264 -3.19 5.85 1.84
CA SER A 264 -3.11 7.07 2.66
C SER A 264 -2.23 8.11 1.98
N ARG A 265 -1.04 7.69 1.49
CA ARG A 265 -0.09 8.58 0.81
C ARG A 265 -0.70 9.27 -0.41
N ALA A 266 -1.51 8.56 -1.19
CA ALA A 266 -2.10 9.08 -2.42
C ALA A 266 -3.40 9.87 -2.19
N CYS A 267 -3.94 9.92 -0.96
CA CYS A 267 -5.19 10.58 -0.68
C CYS A 267 -5.03 12.11 -0.65
N PRO A 268 -5.61 12.87 -1.59
CA PRO A 268 -5.48 14.33 -1.59
C PRO A 268 -6.22 14.99 -0.43
N ALA A 269 -7.21 14.29 0.16
CA ALA A 269 -7.95 14.75 1.34
C ALA A 269 -7.28 14.34 2.67
N GLY A 270 -6.10 13.71 2.63
CA GLY A 270 -5.35 13.31 3.82
C GLY A 270 -6.03 12.27 4.70
N ILE A 271 -6.95 11.46 4.14
CA ILE A 271 -7.62 10.39 4.89
C ILE A 271 -6.65 9.24 5.12
N ASP A 272 -6.50 8.80 6.37
CA ASP A 272 -5.65 7.66 6.69
C ASP A 272 -6.31 6.31 6.41
N LEU A 273 -6.45 6.02 5.13
CA LEU A 273 -7.06 4.77 4.66
C LEU A 273 -6.22 3.53 5.00
N ALA A 274 -4.91 3.69 5.21
CA ALA A 274 -4.07 2.59 5.67
C ALA A 274 -4.46 2.16 7.08
N LEU A 275 -4.83 3.07 7.96
CA LEU A 275 -5.31 2.76 9.32
C LEU A 275 -6.55 1.86 9.28
N LEU A 276 -7.51 2.16 8.40
CA LEU A 276 -8.70 1.32 8.19
C LEU A 276 -8.33 -0.08 7.66
N ASN A 277 -7.48 -0.14 6.64
CA ASN A 277 -7.11 -1.41 6.02
C ASN A 277 -6.23 -2.28 6.94
N ILE A 278 -5.39 -1.67 7.77
CA ILE A 278 -4.59 -2.37 8.79
C ILE A 278 -5.50 -3.04 9.83
N SER A 279 -6.62 -2.42 10.20
CA SER A 279 -7.57 -3.05 11.12
C SER A 279 -8.10 -4.37 10.57
N MET A 280 -8.37 -4.44 9.25
CA MET A 280 -8.78 -5.67 8.58
C MET A 280 -7.62 -6.69 8.48
N HIS A 281 -6.40 -6.23 8.24
CA HIS A 281 -5.20 -7.09 8.25
C HIS A 281 -4.99 -7.75 9.63
N ILE A 282 -5.08 -6.95 10.70
CA ILE A 282 -4.95 -7.47 12.07
C ILE A 282 -6.08 -8.43 12.42
N ALA A 283 -7.31 -8.14 11.97
CA ALA A 283 -8.44 -9.04 12.14
C ALA A 283 -8.22 -10.39 11.44
N ALA A 284 -7.70 -10.38 10.21
CA ALA A 284 -7.35 -11.59 9.47
C ALA A 284 -6.26 -12.39 10.19
N GLN A 285 -5.22 -11.73 10.68
CA GLN A 285 -4.15 -12.38 11.42
C GLN A 285 -4.65 -12.99 12.74
N LYS A 286 -5.46 -12.24 13.49
CA LYS A 286 -6.00 -12.71 14.77
C LYS A 286 -6.98 -13.87 14.65
N ASN A 287 -7.87 -13.83 13.66
CA ASN A 287 -8.98 -14.78 13.55
C ASN A 287 -8.61 -16.00 12.70
N PHE A 288 -7.69 -15.87 11.76
CA PHE A 288 -7.33 -16.91 10.79
C PHE A 288 -5.83 -17.26 10.79
N GLY A 289 -5.00 -16.61 11.61
CA GLY A 289 -3.56 -16.81 11.58
C GLY A 289 -2.88 -16.41 10.28
N TYR A 290 -3.58 -15.63 9.44
CA TYR A 290 -3.15 -15.32 8.09
C TYR A 290 -2.53 -13.93 7.99
N GLU A 291 -1.33 -13.87 7.44
CA GLU A 291 -0.64 -12.61 7.08
C GLU A 291 -0.45 -12.53 5.57
N ALA A 292 -1.09 -11.52 4.96
CA ALA A 292 -1.05 -11.32 3.51
C ALA A 292 0.40 -11.16 3.01
N GLY A 293 0.77 -12.02 2.04
CA GLY A 293 2.07 -12.00 1.37
C GLY A 293 3.25 -12.54 2.16
N ALA A 294 3.03 -13.10 3.36
CA ALA A 294 4.11 -13.67 4.16
C ALA A 294 4.53 -15.07 3.69
N ASP A 295 3.58 -15.87 3.24
CA ASP A 295 3.82 -17.23 2.74
C ASP A 295 3.11 -17.42 1.38
N PRO A 296 3.86 -17.73 0.30
CA PRO A 296 3.28 -17.97 -1.02
C PRO A 296 2.40 -19.24 -1.07
N LYS A 297 2.57 -20.17 -0.13
CA LYS A 297 1.81 -21.42 -0.07
C LYS A 297 0.56 -21.32 0.81
N ALA A 298 0.45 -20.31 1.66
CA ALA A 298 -0.72 -20.14 2.51
C ALA A 298 -1.96 -19.84 1.66
N ALA A 299 -3.05 -20.56 1.88
CA ALA A 299 -4.32 -20.31 1.20
C ALA A 299 -4.88 -18.93 1.60
N PRO A 300 -5.39 -18.12 0.64
CA PRO A 300 -5.95 -16.81 0.94
C PRO A 300 -7.21 -16.95 1.80
N VAL A 301 -7.42 -16.04 2.75
CA VAL A 301 -8.59 -16.04 3.63
C VAL A 301 -9.90 -15.95 2.84
N ILE A 302 -9.90 -15.11 1.80
CA ILE A 302 -11.05 -15.02 0.90
C ILE A 302 -10.84 -16.02 -0.25
N GLY A 303 -11.73 -16.99 -0.38
CA GLY A 303 -11.67 -18.03 -1.42
C GLY A 303 -11.15 -19.38 -0.93
N SER A 304 -10.90 -19.54 0.35
CA SER A 304 -10.60 -20.82 1.00
C SER A 304 -11.47 -21.00 2.24
N TYR A 305 -11.57 -22.25 2.70
CA TYR A 305 -12.21 -22.58 3.98
C TYR A 305 -11.44 -23.71 4.65
N THR A 306 -11.57 -23.81 5.95
CA THR A 306 -11.08 -24.95 6.73
C THR A 306 -12.23 -25.56 7.53
N LEU A 307 -12.10 -26.86 7.90
CA LEU A 307 -13.13 -27.53 8.72
C LEU A 307 -13.27 -26.95 10.14
N HIS A 308 -12.34 -26.08 10.53
CA HIS A 308 -12.31 -25.44 11.85
C HIS A 308 -12.61 -23.94 11.77
N ASP A 309 -13.08 -23.45 10.63
CA ASP A 309 -13.48 -22.04 10.50
C ASP A 309 -14.61 -21.74 11.49
N THR A 310 -14.54 -20.58 12.11
CA THR A 310 -15.51 -20.15 13.11
C THR A 310 -16.83 -19.80 12.42
N GLU A 311 -17.90 -20.52 12.72
CA GLU A 311 -19.24 -20.30 12.16
C GLU A 311 -20.18 -19.59 13.14
N GLY A 312 -19.69 -19.09 14.26
CA GLY A 312 -20.49 -18.47 15.32
C GLY A 312 -21.29 -17.23 14.93
N PHE A 313 -21.03 -16.69 13.72
CA PHE A 313 -21.79 -15.58 13.13
C PHE A 313 -22.96 -16.07 12.25
N ILE A 314 -23.02 -17.34 11.88
CA ILE A 314 -24.14 -17.97 11.17
C ILE A 314 -25.18 -18.33 12.22
N ARG A 315 -26.31 -17.63 12.21
CA ARG A 315 -27.44 -17.86 13.11
C ARG A 315 -28.70 -18.14 12.32
#